data_1114548b8165a687aa92030024d393bb
#
_entry.id   1114548b8165a687aa92030024d393bb
#
_cell.length_a   1.000
_cell.length_b   1.000
_cell.length_c   1.000
_cell.angle_alpha   90.00
_cell.angle_beta   90.00
_cell.angle_gamma   90.00
#
_symmetry.space_group_name_H-M   'P 1'
#
loop_
_entity.id
_entity.type
_entity.pdbx_description
1 polymer ?
#
loop_
_entity_poly.entity_id
_entity_poly.type
_entity_poly.pdbx_seq_one_letter_code
_entity_poly.pdbx_strand_id
1 'polypeptide(L)'
;NIFCMLYLKQVKILDPDLVAGNPEELKYPYKAPAVRFTESFIFRKPVTFLVGENGAGKSTLLEAMMSKYEERDEEEPGMLYDGTEAYKIYANVLPEHIKLIETRKPEKHFFFRAESFFNHAAELDRQAQLELRKYSKIYAYKAYGGRSLLEQSHGESFLSAFLNYASRNTLFILD
;
A
#
# COMPACT_ATOMS: atom_id res chain seq x y z
N ASN A 1 19.80 -5.85 16.36
CA ASN A 1 19.15 -4.54 16.39
C ASN A 1 18.52 -4.29 15.03
N ILE A 2 17.19 -4.46 14.95
CA ILE A 2 16.41 -3.99 13.81
C ILE A 2 16.38 -2.47 13.95
N PHE A 3 17.24 -1.77 13.24
CA PHE A 3 17.13 -0.32 13.12
C PHE A 3 15.89 -0.02 12.29
N CYS A 4 14.82 0.34 12.96
CA CYS A 4 13.62 0.83 12.31
C CYS A 4 13.96 2.21 11.72
N MET A 5 14.01 2.31 10.39
CA MET A 5 14.42 3.53 9.68
C MET A 5 13.19 4.33 9.28
N LEU A 6 13.31 5.64 9.34
CA LEU A 6 12.31 6.56 8.79
C LEU A 6 12.63 6.78 7.31
N TYR A 7 11.84 6.20 6.43
CA TYR A 7 11.96 6.40 4.98
C TYR A 7 11.25 7.68 4.54
N LEU A 8 9.98 7.80 4.85
CA LEU A 8 9.13 8.92 4.49
C LEU A 8 9.09 9.93 5.62
N LYS A 9 9.53 11.16 5.33
CA LYS A 9 9.54 12.26 6.30
C LYS A 9 8.25 13.07 6.24
N GLN A 10 7.70 13.28 5.05
CA GLN A 10 6.53 14.13 4.85
C GLN A 10 5.80 13.75 3.57
N VAL A 11 4.49 13.79 3.63
CA VAL A 11 3.62 13.87 2.45
C VAL A 11 3.05 15.28 2.41
N LYS A 12 3.33 16.03 1.37
CA LYS A 12 2.76 17.35 1.13
C LYS A 12 1.62 17.21 0.15
N ILE A 13 0.46 17.75 0.49
CA ILE A 13 -0.69 17.83 -0.41
C ILE A 13 -0.59 19.17 -1.12
N LEU A 14 -0.60 19.15 -2.44
CA LEU A 14 -0.65 20.35 -3.26
C LEU A 14 -2.08 20.90 -3.20
N ASP A 15 -2.20 22.21 -3.14
CA ASP A 15 -3.44 22.92 -2.87
C ASP A 15 -4.60 22.43 -3.76
N PRO A 16 -5.66 21.86 -3.19
CA PRO A 16 -6.82 21.40 -3.95
C PRO A 16 -7.56 22.52 -4.69
N ASP A 17 -7.50 23.77 -4.19
CA ASP A 17 -8.17 24.91 -4.80
C ASP A 17 -7.55 25.28 -6.14
N LEU A 18 -6.26 25.03 -6.30
CA LEU A 18 -5.57 25.19 -7.60
C LEU A 18 -6.04 24.16 -8.64
N VAL A 19 -6.56 23.03 -8.17
CA VAL A 19 -6.97 21.92 -9.03
C VAL A 19 -8.44 21.98 -9.38
N ALA A 20 -9.30 22.42 -8.46
CA ALA A 20 -10.75 22.32 -8.59
C ALA A 20 -11.46 23.66 -8.91
N GLY A 21 -10.79 24.78 -8.80
CA GLY A 21 -11.34 26.11 -9.13
C GLY A 21 -12.42 26.63 -8.17
N ASN A 22 -13.38 25.80 -7.76
CA ASN A 22 -14.48 26.14 -6.86
C ASN A 22 -14.63 25.07 -5.76
N PRO A 23 -14.48 25.44 -4.45
CA PRO A 23 -14.57 24.49 -3.34
C PRO A 23 -15.89 23.72 -3.25
N GLU A 24 -16.98 24.28 -3.75
CA GLU A 24 -18.31 23.63 -3.75
C GLU A 24 -18.41 22.53 -4.80
N GLU A 25 -17.58 22.58 -5.82
CA GLU A 25 -17.53 21.61 -6.94
C GLU A 25 -16.50 20.50 -6.72
N LEU A 26 -15.78 20.52 -5.60
CA LEU A 26 -14.79 19.50 -5.28
C LEU A 26 -15.39 18.10 -5.30
N LYS A 27 -14.84 17.25 -6.17
CA LYS A 27 -15.17 15.83 -6.22
C LYS A 27 -14.21 15.02 -5.35
N TYR A 28 -14.61 13.79 -5.01
CA TYR A 28 -13.70 12.83 -4.40
C TYR A 28 -12.51 12.58 -5.36
N PRO A 29 -11.25 12.50 -4.87
CA PRO A 29 -10.83 12.42 -3.46
C PRO A 29 -10.60 13.77 -2.75
N TYR A 30 -10.69 14.91 -3.43
CA TYR A 30 -10.40 16.24 -2.87
C TYR A 30 -11.39 16.67 -1.78
N LYS A 31 -12.58 16.09 -1.78
CA LYS A 31 -13.61 16.30 -0.75
C LYS A 31 -13.29 15.61 0.58
N ALA A 32 -12.41 14.61 0.57
CA ALA A 32 -12.05 13.86 1.77
C ALA A 32 -11.32 14.77 2.77
N PRO A 33 -11.70 14.77 4.05
CA PRO A 33 -11.12 15.66 5.05
C PRO A 33 -9.60 15.62 5.14
N ALA A 34 -8.98 14.44 5.04
CA ALA A 34 -7.53 14.27 5.05
C ALA A 34 -6.82 14.98 3.88
N VAL A 35 -7.52 15.15 2.75
CA VAL A 35 -6.97 15.83 1.58
C VAL A 35 -7.30 17.33 1.64
N ARG A 36 -8.55 17.67 1.98
CA ARG A 36 -9.04 19.04 1.92
C ARG A 36 -8.47 19.97 2.99
N PHE A 37 -8.31 19.45 4.23
CA PHE A 37 -7.96 20.27 5.40
C PHE A 37 -6.55 20.07 5.91
N THR A 38 -5.71 19.34 5.15
CA THR A 38 -4.34 19.04 5.57
C THR A 38 -3.36 19.44 4.47
N GLU A 39 -2.50 20.39 4.75
CA GLU A 39 -1.43 20.78 3.83
C GLU A 39 -0.32 19.72 3.76
N SER A 40 -0.03 19.09 4.88
CA SER A 40 0.99 18.06 4.95
C SER A 40 0.88 17.14 6.16
N PHE A 41 1.33 15.89 5.97
CA PHE A 41 1.54 14.92 7.04
C PHE A 41 3.04 14.78 7.29
N ILE A 42 3.47 14.99 8.54
CA ILE A 42 4.87 14.87 8.95
C ILE A 42 5.04 13.58 9.75
N PHE A 43 5.88 12.70 9.25
CA PHE A 43 6.26 11.45 9.91
C PHE A 43 7.53 11.69 10.73
N ARG A 44 7.47 11.42 12.03
CA ARG A 44 8.60 11.64 12.95
C ARG A 44 9.17 10.34 13.50
N LYS A 45 8.47 9.25 13.29
CA LYS A 45 8.80 7.92 13.79
C LYS A 45 8.72 6.90 12.67
N PRO A 46 9.51 5.83 12.75
CA PRO A 46 9.47 4.76 11.76
C PRO A 46 8.11 4.06 11.64
N VAL A 47 7.33 4.06 12.70
CA VAL A 47 5.95 3.55 12.70
C VAL A 47 5.02 4.71 12.99
N THR A 48 4.03 4.91 12.13
CA THR A 48 3.03 5.97 12.22
C THR A 48 1.65 5.38 11.96
N PHE A 49 0.69 5.72 12.80
CA PHE A 49 -0.71 5.35 12.64
C PHE A 49 -1.52 6.55 12.15
N LEU A 50 -2.30 6.35 11.09
CA LEU A 50 -3.31 7.30 10.65
C LEU A 50 -4.63 6.96 11.34
N VAL A 51 -5.13 7.88 12.16
CA VAL A 51 -6.36 7.70 12.94
C VAL A 51 -7.39 8.73 12.50
N GLY A 52 -8.64 8.33 12.38
CA GLY A 52 -9.75 9.19 11.98
C GLY A 52 -11.01 8.39 11.67
N GLU A 53 -12.12 9.09 11.50
CA GLU A 53 -13.43 8.51 11.18
C GLU A 53 -13.44 7.81 9.82
N ASN A 54 -14.46 6.97 9.60
CA ASN A 54 -14.71 6.39 8.28
C ASN A 54 -15.04 7.51 7.28
N GLY A 55 -14.47 7.40 6.07
CA GLY A 55 -14.62 8.45 5.06
C GLY A 55 -13.68 9.66 5.24
N ALA A 56 -12.82 9.70 6.26
CA ALA A 56 -11.86 10.78 6.45
C ALA A 56 -10.76 10.84 5.35
N GLY A 57 -10.63 9.81 4.51
CA GLY A 57 -9.66 9.77 3.42
C GLY A 57 -8.33 9.10 3.76
N LYS A 58 -8.29 8.30 4.86
CA LYS A 58 -7.07 7.57 5.26
C LYS A 58 -6.57 6.63 4.17
N SER A 59 -7.44 5.71 3.75
CA SER A 59 -7.13 4.73 2.68
C SER A 59 -6.76 5.43 1.39
N THR A 60 -7.49 6.47 1.01
CA THR A 60 -7.22 7.27 -0.20
C THR A 60 -5.82 7.90 -0.18
N LEU A 61 -5.40 8.41 0.98
CA LEU A 61 -4.06 8.95 1.14
C LEU A 61 -2.99 7.86 1.05
N LEU A 62 -3.21 6.71 1.71
CA LEU A 62 -2.28 5.58 1.68
C LEU A 62 -2.15 5.01 0.26
N GLU A 63 -3.25 4.88 -0.46
CA GLU A 63 -3.29 4.46 -1.87
C GLU A 63 -2.53 5.44 -2.78
N ALA A 64 -2.75 6.74 -2.60
CA ALA A 64 -2.03 7.76 -3.37
C ALA A 64 -0.52 7.75 -3.10
N MET A 65 -0.13 7.56 -1.85
CA MET A 65 1.29 7.39 -1.49
C MET A 65 1.88 6.17 -2.18
N MET A 66 1.17 5.04 -2.17
CA MET A 66 1.61 3.81 -2.81
C MET A 66 1.77 3.98 -4.32
N SER A 67 0.79 4.59 -4.99
CA SER A 67 0.88 4.87 -6.44
C SER A 67 2.12 5.68 -6.79
N LYS A 68 2.52 6.63 -5.93
CA LYS A 68 3.77 7.38 -6.13
C LYS A 68 5.03 6.53 -6.04
N TYR A 69 5.01 5.46 -5.26
CA TYR A 69 6.12 4.51 -5.23
C TYR A 69 6.10 3.61 -6.47
N GLU A 70 4.93 3.14 -6.90
CA GLU A 70 4.77 2.31 -8.11
C GLU A 70 5.19 3.04 -9.39
N GLU A 71 4.85 4.33 -9.54
CA GLU A 71 5.28 5.14 -10.68
C GLU A 71 6.83 5.21 -10.84
N ARG A 72 7.56 4.98 -9.76
CA ARG A 72 9.03 5.06 -9.74
C ARG A 72 9.74 3.74 -10.02
N ASP A 73 9.08 2.64 -9.74
CA ASP A 73 9.70 1.31 -9.74
C ASP A 73 8.95 0.39 -10.72
N GLU A 74 9.14 0.60 -12.04
CA GLU A 74 8.50 -0.17 -13.13
C GLU A 74 8.86 -1.67 -13.12
N GLU A 75 9.95 -2.08 -12.47
CA GLU A 75 10.53 -3.43 -12.60
C GLU A 75 10.05 -4.45 -11.57
N GLU A 76 9.57 -4.05 -10.40
CA GLU A 76 9.02 -4.98 -9.38
C GLU A 76 7.86 -4.32 -8.61
N PRO A 77 6.61 -4.57 -8.97
CA PRO A 77 5.50 -4.19 -8.12
C PRO A 77 5.59 -4.98 -6.81
N GLY A 78 6.05 -4.31 -5.75
CA GLY A 78 6.17 -4.86 -4.41
C GLY A 78 4.82 -5.07 -3.73
N MET A 79 3.92 -5.86 -4.32
CA MET A 79 2.52 -5.75 -4.02
C MET A 79 1.79 -7.05 -3.79
N LEU A 80 1.01 -7.06 -2.71
CA LEU A 80 -0.20 -7.85 -2.57
C LEU A 80 -1.39 -7.05 -3.15
N TYR A 81 -1.57 -7.09 -4.47
CA TYR A 81 -2.57 -6.35 -5.23
C TYR A 81 -3.77 -7.24 -5.56
N ASP A 82 -4.99 -6.76 -5.34
CA ASP A 82 -6.18 -7.54 -5.67
C ASP A 82 -6.70 -7.33 -7.10
N GLY A 83 -6.04 -6.48 -7.87
CA GLY A 83 -6.39 -6.24 -9.27
C GLY A 83 -7.71 -5.49 -9.49
N THR A 84 -8.36 -4.95 -8.44
CA THR A 84 -9.61 -4.21 -8.64
C THR A 84 -9.35 -2.85 -9.27
N GLU A 85 -10.00 -2.59 -10.40
CA GLU A 85 -9.86 -1.34 -11.15
C GLU A 85 -10.39 -0.11 -10.39
N ALA A 86 -11.28 -0.30 -9.43
CA ALA A 86 -11.84 0.77 -8.60
C ALA A 86 -10.74 1.56 -7.85
N TYR A 87 -9.71 0.87 -7.41
CA TYR A 87 -8.53 1.47 -6.80
C TYR A 87 -7.79 2.40 -7.76
N LYS A 88 -7.58 1.99 -9.01
CA LYS A 88 -6.85 2.77 -10.01
C LYS A 88 -7.52 4.10 -10.35
N ILE A 89 -8.84 4.20 -10.23
CA ILE A 89 -9.58 5.40 -10.60
C ILE A 89 -9.25 6.57 -9.65
N TYR A 90 -9.15 6.33 -8.34
CA TYR A 90 -8.87 7.39 -7.37
C TYR A 90 -7.38 7.61 -7.16
N ALA A 91 -6.58 6.54 -7.23
CA ALA A 91 -5.14 6.63 -7.15
C ALA A 91 -4.52 7.45 -8.29
N ASN A 92 -5.10 7.40 -9.49
CA ASN A 92 -4.59 8.12 -10.66
C ASN A 92 -4.76 9.64 -10.61
N VAL A 93 -5.57 10.17 -9.72
CA VAL A 93 -5.82 11.61 -9.62
C VAL A 93 -5.04 12.24 -8.48
N LEU A 94 -5.13 11.69 -7.27
CA LEU A 94 -4.46 12.26 -6.10
C LEU A 94 -2.92 12.17 -6.13
N PRO A 95 -2.28 11.15 -6.70
CA PRO A 95 -0.82 11.08 -6.79
C PRO A 95 -0.20 12.29 -7.49
N GLU A 96 -0.84 12.86 -8.48
CA GLU A 96 -0.36 14.07 -9.18
C GLU A 96 -0.32 15.27 -8.25
N HIS A 97 -1.15 15.28 -7.20
CA HIS A 97 -1.34 16.37 -6.26
C HIS A 97 -0.71 16.12 -4.89
N ILE A 98 0.13 15.11 -4.76
CA ILE A 98 0.93 14.90 -3.56
C ILE A 98 2.42 14.86 -3.89
N LYS A 99 3.22 15.30 -2.93
CA LYS A 99 4.68 15.20 -2.98
C LYS A 99 5.18 14.42 -1.78
N LEU A 100 5.90 13.34 -2.05
CA LEU A 100 6.61 12.57 -1.04
C LEU A 100 7.98 13.21 -0.78
N ILE A 101 8.28 13.47 0.48
CA ILE A 101 9.58 13.96 0.94
C ILE A 101 10.19 12.86 1.79
N GLU A 102 11.21 12.23 1.27
CA GLU A 102 11.87 11.07 1.86
C GLU A 102 13.12 11.48 2.62
N THR A 103 13.42 10.77 3.69
CA THR A 103 14.74 10.83 4.35
C THR A 103 15.72 9.93 3.61
N ARG A 104 15.23 8.79 3.12
CA ARG A 104 15.98 7.82 2.32
C ARG A 104 15.02 7.05 1.43
N LYS A 105 15.40 6.77 0.18
CA LYS A 105 14.62 5.91 -0.71
C LYS A 105 14.60 4.47 -0.15
N PRO A 106 13.44 3.84 0.04
CA PRO A 106 13.37 2.41 0.36
C PRO A 106 13.81 1.59 -0.86
N GLU A 107 14.41 0.42 -0.61
CA GLU A 107 14.77 -0.51 -1.69
C GLU A 107 13.54 -1.25 -2.21
N LYS A 108 12.58 -1.49 -1.31
CA LYS A 108 11.30 -2.13 -1.61
C LYS A 108 10.17 -1.38 -0.93
N HIS A 109 9.01 -1.46 -1.50
CA HIS A 109 7.78 -0.98 -0.88
C HIS A 109 6.74 -2.10 -0.88
N PHE A 110 5.88 -2.11 0.10
CA PHE A 110 4.86 -3.11 0.29
C PHE A 110 3.56 -2.46 0.75
N PHE A 111 2.52 -2.61 -0.06
CA PHE A 111 1.18 -2.17 0.28
C PHE A 111 0.34 -3.38 0.67
N PHE A 112 -0.33 -3.26 1.80
CA PHE A 112 -1.22 -4.30 2.29
C PHE A 112 -2.57 -3.68 2.64
N ARG A 113 -3.61 -4.28 2.10
CA ARG A 113 -4.99 -3.94 2.42
C ARG A 113 -5.73 -5.20 2.85
N ALA A 114 -6.29 -5.17 4.07
CA ALA A 114 -6.93 -6.35 4.64
C ALA A 114 -8.10 -6.86 3.79
N GLU A 115 -8.87 -5.97 3.18
CA GLU A 115 -10.03 -6.30 2.34
C GLU A 115 -9.67 -7.05 1.06
N SER A 116 -8.54 -6.70 0.45
CA SER A 116 -8.08 -7.30 -0.81
C SER A 116 -7.17 -8.51 -0.62
N PHE A 117 -6.68 -8.72 0.59
CA PHE A 117 -5.72 -9.77 0.90
C PHE A 117 -6.19 -11.18 0.51
N PHE A 118 -7.46 -11.51 0.78
CA PHE A 118 -7.99 -12.84 0.48
C PHE A 118 -8.16 -13.10 -1.01
N ASN A 119 -8.51 -12.08 -1.79
CA ASN A 119 -8.57 -12.19 -3.24
C ASN A 119 -7.18 -12.49 -3.81
N HIS A 120 -6.18 -11.77 -3.29
CA HIS A 120 -4.79 -12.01 -3.66
C HIS A 120 -4.31 -13.40 -3.23
N ALA A 121 -4.62 -13.85 -2.02
CA ALA A 121 -4.28 -15.18 -1.54
C ALA A 121 -4.92 -16.28 -2.40
N ALA A 122 -6.15 -16.08 -2.87
CA ALA A 122 -6.83 -17.00 -3.78
C ALA A 122 -6.14 -17.06 -5.16
N GLU A 123 -5.70 -15.91 -5.69
CA GLU A 123 -4.97 -15.88 -6.96
C GLU A 123 -3.59 -16.54 -6.83
N LEU A 124 -2.88 -16.31 -5.73
CA LEU A 124 -1.62 -17.01 -5.45
C LEU A 124 -1.81 -18.53 -5.37
N ASP A 125 -2.89 -18.98 -4.71
CA ASP A 125 -3.21 -20.40 -4.65
C ASP A 125 -3.50 -20.98 -6.05
N ARG A 126 -4.23 -20.25 -6.87
CA ARG A 126 -4.50 -20.64 -8.26
C ARG A 126 -3.21 -20.76 -9.07
N GLN A 127 -2.31 -19.79 -8.96
CA GLN A 127 -1.00 -19.83 -9.62
C GLN A 127 -0.14 -20.97 -9.10
N ALA A 128 -0.08 -21.14 -7.79
CA ALA A 128 0.64 -22.24 -7.16
C ALA A 128 0.13 -23.61 -7.62
N GLN A 129 -1.18 -23.80 -7.80
CA GLN A 129 -1.76 -25.02 -8.33
C GLN A 129 -1.34 -25.28 -9.79
N LEU A 130 -1.16 -24.26 -10.60
CA LEU A 130 -0.62 -24.40 -11.95
C LEU A 130 0.86 -24.82 -11.92
N GLU A 131 1.63 -24.28 -10.99
CA GLU A 131 3.04 -24.63 -10.80
C GLU A 131 3.24 -26.01 -10.15
N LEU A 132 2.30 -26.46 -9.29
CA LEU A 132 2.33 -27.79 -8.68
C LEU A 132 2.35 -28.94 -9.69
N ARG A 133 1.89 -28.71 -10.92
CA ARG A 133 2.04 -29.64 -12.03
C ARG A 133 3.50 -29.82 -12.48
N LYS A 134 4.39 -28.88 -12.11
CA LYS A 134 5.80 -28.86 -12.51
C LYS A 134 6.76 -28.98 -11.34
N TYR A 135 6.40 -28.51 -10.15
CA TYR A 135 7.26 -28.39 -8.96
C TYR A 135 6.55 -28.86 -7.69
N SER A 136 7.31 -29.04 -6.61
CA SER A 136 6.74 -29.45 -5.33
C SER A 136 5.92 -28.35 -4.65
N LYS A 137 4.91 -28.73 -3.82
CA LYS A 137 4.06 -27.80 -3.05
C LYS A 137 4.88 -26.79 -2.22
N ILE A 138 5.98 -27.23 -1.64
CA ILE A 138 6.88 -26.39 -0.85
C ILE A 138 7.50 -25.27 -1.69
N TYR A 139 7.77 -25.54 -2.94
CA TYR A 139 8.39 -24.55 -3.83
C TYR A 139 7.39 -23.46 -4.24
N ALA A 140 6.15 -23.85 -4.56
CA ALA A 140 5.10 -22.92 -4.96
C ALA A 140 4.72 -21.92 -3.84
N TYR A 141 4.78 -22.36 -2.58
CA TYR A 141 4.47 -21.50 -1.43
C TYR A 141 5.68 -21.00 -0.65
N LYS A 142 6.88 -21.11 -1.22
CA LYS A 142 8.12 -20.74 -0.54
C LYS A 142 8.11 -19.29 -0.03
N ALA A 143 7.56 -18.36 -0.80
CA ALA A 143 7.42 -16.95 -0.43
C ALA A 143 6.44 -16.70 0.73
N TYR A 144 5.65 -17.71 1.13
CA TYR A 144 4.62 -17.60 2.18
C TYR A 144 4.80 -18.64 3.28
N GLY A 145 6.06 -19.01 3.56
CA GLY A 145 6.36 -19.97 4.62
C GLY A 145 6.07 -21.44 4.27
N GLY A 146 5.90 -21.76 2.99
CA GLY A 146 5.71 -23.13 2.49
C GLY A 146 4.28 -23.66 2.59
N ARG A 147 3.30 -22.81 2.93
CA ARG A 147 1.87 -23.17 3.04
C ARG A 147 1.01 -22.16 2.30
N SER A 148 -0.16 -22.59 1.83
CA SER A 148 -1.18 -21.67 1.31
C SER A 148 -1.61 -20.67 2.38
N LEU A 149 -1.78 -19.42 1.98
CA LEU A 149 -2.32 -18.38 2.86
C LEU A 149 -3.79 -18.64 3.22
N LEU A 150 -4.54 -19.37 2.37
CA LEU A 150 -5.94 -19.74 2.60
C LEU A 150 -6.09 -20.91 3.59
N GLU A 151 -5.06 -21.72 3.78
CA GLU A 151 -5.04 -22.82 4.76
C GLU A 151 -4.68 -22.34 6.18
N GLN A 152 -4.42 -21.05 6.38
CA GLN A 152 -4.02 -20.43 7.64
C GLN A 152 -5.18 -19.59 8.21
N SER A 153 -5.18 -19.34 9.51
CA SER A 153 -6.08 -18.34 10.09
C SER A 153 -5.74 -16.95 9.55
N HIS A 154 -6.69 -16.01 9.59
CA HIS A 154 -6.50 -14.64 9.09
C HIS A 154 -5.23 -13.98 9.65
N GLY A 155 -5.04 -14.05 10.95
CA GLY A 155 -3.86 -13.48 11.60
C GLY A 155 -2.56 -14.17 11.22
N GLU A 156 -2.56 -15.49 11.07
CA GLU A 156 -1.38 -16.26 10.63
C GLU A 156 -1.04 -15.94 9.17
N SER A 157 -2.04 -15.84 8.30
CA SER A 157 -1.85 -15.49 6.89
C SER A 157 -1.23 -14.10 6.75
N PHE A 158 -1.75 -13.11 7.51
CA PHE A 158 -1.21 -11.75 7.51
C PHE A 158 0.21 -11.72 8.02
N LEU A 159 0.48 -12.40 9.14
CA LEU A 159 1.82 -12.46 9.72
C LEU A 159 2.79 -13.17 8.77
N SER A 160 2.37 -14.28 8.15
CA SER A 160 3.17 -15.04 7.20
C SER A 160 3.54 -14.18 5.98
N ALA A 161 2.56 -13.49 5.38
CA ALA A 161 2.81 -12.58 4.27
C ALA A 161 3.77 -11.45 4.71
N PHE A 162 3.49 -10.79 5.83
CA PHE A 162 4.31 -9.70 6.35
C PHE A 162 5.76 -10.14 6.59
N LEU A 163 5.98 -11.25 7.28
CA LEU A 163 7.32 -11.74 7.61
C LEU A 163 8.12 -12.17 6.37
N ASN A 164 7.45 -12.70 5.36
CA ASN A 164 8.13 -13.12 4.14
C ASN A 164 8.47 -11.95 3.21
N TYR A 165 7.69 -10.86 3.26
CA TYR A 165 8.01 -9.60 2.56
C TYR A 165 8.88 -8.66 3.40
N ALA A 166 8.96 -8.85 4.73
CA ALA A 166 9.78 -8.03 5.60
C ALA A 166 11.25 -8.25 5.29
N SER A 167 11.84 -7.32 4.57
CA SER A 167 13.28 -7.23 4.37
C SER A 167 13.82 -5.95 5.02
N ARG A 168 15.13 -5.90 5.21
CA ARG A 168 15.78 -4.63 5.54
C ARG A 168 15.53 -3.66 4.39
N ASN A 169 15.29 -2.42 4.66
CA ASN A 169 15.07 -1.37 3.65
C ASN A 169 13.72 -1.44 2.91
N THR A 170 12.68 -2.02 3.52
CA THR A 170 11.32 -2.02 2.99
C THR A 170 10.46 -0.97 3.69
N LEU A 171 9.72 -0.19 2.91
CA LEU A 171 8.63 0.64 3.39
C LEU A 171 7.34 -0.18 3.36
N PHE A 172 6.63 -0.24 4.49
CA PHE A 172 5.31 -0.87 4.59
C PHE A 172 4.23 0.20 4.71
N ILE A 173 3.22 0.10 3.87
CA ILE A 173 1.99 0.87 3.93
C ILE A 173 0.86 -0.13 4.16
N LEU A 174 0.19 -0.04 5.32
CA LEU A 174 -0.82 -1.00 5.77
C LEU A 174 -2.15 -0.27 5.94
N ASP A 175 -3.22 -0.73 5.25
CA ASP A 175 -4.58 -0.18 5.28
C ASP A 175 -5.58 -1.18 5.88
#